data_6678181257bf3aaebee105dc69da6af1
#
_entry.id   6678181257bf3aaebee105dc69da6af1
#
_cell.length_a   1.000
_cell.length_b   1.000
_cell.length_c   1.000
_cell.angle_alpha   90.00
_cell.angle_beta   90.00
_cell.angle_gamma   90.00
#
_symmetry.space_group_name_H-M   'P 1'
#
loop_
_entity.id
_entity.type
_entity.pdbx_description
1 polymer ?
#
loop_
_entity_poly.entity_id
_entity_poly.type
_entity_poly.pdbx_seq_one_letter_code
_entity_poly.pdbx_strand_id
1 'polypeptide(L)'
;MTCRLHPPAAAWLSLALLALLVPPARGAPAEIEGVTFPVRIEAGATHLPVFGLGLLRYRVFFRGYAGALYLPESAVASQALEDLPKALELSYFWAIKGPLFAQAADDLLARNQTPAALEALRERLDRLNQLYQDVEPGDRYRLTYVPEMGLTLSLNGTPLGTIPGADFAAAYFGIWLGDAPLSLSFRDQLFAGR
;
A
#
# COMPACT_ATOMS: atom_id res chain seq x y z
N MET A 1 -91.08 5.32 11.73
CA MET A 1 -90.02 6.29 11.62
C MET A 1 -88.77 5.72 12.32
N THR A 2 -87.92 5.02 11.67
CA THR A 2 -86.72 4.38 12.22
C THR A 2 -85.45 4.99 11.57
N CYS A 3 -84.81 5.83 12.35
CA CYS A 3 -83.56 6.50 11.95
C CYS A 3 -82.38 5.54 12.12
N ARG A 4 -81.71 5.15 11.03
CA ARG A 4 -80.48 4.37 11.04
C ARG A 4 -79.29 5.32 11.04
N LEU A 5 -78.54 5.31 12.13
CA LEU A 5 -77.25 5.97 12.25
C LEU A 5 -76.14 5.09 11.61
N HIS A 6 -75.39 5.64 10.66
CA HIS A 6 -74.16 5.01 10.11
C HIS A 6 -72.97 5.43 10.97
N PRO A 7 -72.06 4.52 11.27
CA PRO A 7 -70.81 4.88 11.94
C PRO A 7 -69.81 5.47 10.91
N PRO A 8 -68.91 6.40 11.33
CA PRO A 8 -67.90 6.97 10.44
C PRO A 8 -66.76 5.99 10.21
N ALA A 9 -66.31 5.94 8.95
CA ALA A 9 -65.15 5.17 8.50
C ALA A 9 -63.89 5.74 9.10
N ALA A 10 -63.16 4.91 9.89
CA ALA A 10 -61.84 5.23 10.37
C ALA A 10 -60.81 5.13 9.27
N ALA A 11 -60.23 6.26 8.89
CA ALA A 11 -59.12 6.33 7.94
C ALA A 11 -57.81 5.92 8.65
N TRP A 12 -57.28 4.76 8.26
CA TRP A 12 -55.97 4.31 8.69
C TRP A 12 -54.90 5.03 7.86
N LEU A 13 -54.23 6.03 8.46
CA LEU A 13 -52.98 6.62 7.88
C LEU A 13 -51.82 5.64 8.11
N SER A 14 -51.44 4.91 7.06
CA SER A 14 -50.24 4.11 7.04
C SER A 14 -49.02 5.04 6.85
N LEU A 15 -48.30 5.28 7.95
CA LEU A 15 -47.05 6.01 7.96
C LEU A 15 -45.94 5.08 7.39
N ALA A 16 -45.64 5.18 6.10
CA ALA A 16 -44.52 4.47 5.49
C ALA A 16 -43.21 5.11 5.97
N LEU A 17 -42.51 4.41 6.86
CA LEU A 17 -41.19 4.76 7.32
C LEU A 17 -40.19 4.48 6.20
N LEU A 18 -39.84 5.53 5.44
CA LEU A 18 -38.82 5.48 4.39
C LEU A 18 -37.45 5.39 5.07
N ALA A 19 -36.91 4.17 5.24
CA ALA A 19 -35.56 3.94 5.72
C ALA A 19 -34.58 4.48 4.68
N LEU A 20 -34.02 5.66 4.90
CA LEU A 20 -32.88 6.20 4.15
C LEU A 20 -31.71 5.25 4.36
N LEU A 21 -31.42 4.39 3.36
CA LEU A 21 -30.16 3.69 3.26
C LEU A 21 -29.04 4.72 3.07
N VAL A 22 -28.43 5.15 4.16
CA VAL A 22 -27.19 5.94 4.12
C VAL A 22 -26.10 4.98 3.65
N PRO A 23 -25.51 5.18 2.46
CA PRO A 23 -24.37 4.36 2.05
C PRO A 23 -23.24 4.55 3.07
N PRO A 24 -22.47 3.49 3.40
CA PRO A 24 -21.35 3.62 4.32
C PRO A 24 -20.41 4.72 3.78
N ALA A 25 -20.09 5.69 4.63
CA ALA A 25 -19.16 6.76 4.29
C ALA A 25 -17.83 6.11 3.90
N ARG A 26 -17.53 6.10 2.59
CA ARG A 26 -16.18 5.79 2.12
C ARG A 26 -15.29 6.88 2.71
N GLY A 27 -14.35 6.48 3.57
CA GLY A 27 -13.33 7.41 4.07
C GLY A 27 -12.72 8.17 2.90
N ALA A 28 -12.36 9.45 3.13
CA ALA A 28 -11.70 10.25 2.11
C ALA A 28 -10.49 9.48 1.55
N PRO A 29 -10.25 9.50 0.23
CA PRO A 29 -9.12 8.80 -0.37
C PRO A 29 -7.82 9.34 0.22
N ALA A 30 -6.84 8.45 0.43
CA ALA A 30 -5.50 8.84 0.81
C ALA A 30 -4.83 9.47 -0.41
N GLU A 31 -4.50 10.77 -0.34
CA GLU A 31 -3.97 11.52 -1.50
C GLU A 31 -2.72 12.29 -1.12
N ILE A 32 -1.73 12.29 -2.00
CA ILE A 32 -0.51 13.11 -1.92
C ILE A 32 -0.10 13.57 -3.32
N GLU A 33 0.12 14.87 -3.51
CA GLU A 33 0.56 15.49 -4.79
C GLU A 33 -0.30 15.09 -6.01
N GLY A 34 -1.62 14.96 -5.81
CA GLY A 34 -2.57 14.58 -6.86
C GLY A 34 -2.61 13.07 -7.16
N VAL A 35 -1.85 12.25 -6.41
CA VAL A 35 -1.90 10.79 -6.51
C VAL A 35 -2.79 10.23 -5.42
N THR A 36 -3.86 9.56 -5.81
CA THR A 36 -4.80 8.89 -4.90
C THR A 36 -4.38 7.44 -4.67
N PHE A 37 -4.35 7.01 -3.42
CA PHE A 37 -4.09 5.63 -3.02
C PHE A 37 -5.32 5.01 -2.35
N PRO A 38 -5.53 3.68 -2.45
CA PRO A 38 -6.55 3.00 -1.67
C PRO A 38 -6.35 3.24 -0.17
N VAL A 39 -7.40 3.54 0.57
CA VAL A 39 -7.32 3.69 2.04
C VAL A 39 -7.06 2.36 2.74
N ARG A 40 -7.27 1.25 2.05
CA ARG A 40 -7.07 -0.12 2.51
C ARG A 40 -6.80 -1.04 1.33
N ILE A 41 -5.92 -2.01 1.50
CA ILE A 41 -5.62 -3.05 0.51
C ILE A 41 -5.74 -4.44 1.14
N GLU A 42 -5.76 -5.47 0.31
CA GLU A 42 -5.70 -6.87 0.74
C GLU A 42 -4.26 -7.39 0.65
N ALA A 43 -3.82 -8.10 1.69
CA ALA A 43 -2.56 -8.84 1.75
C ALA A 43 -2.85 -10.25 2.30
N GLY A 44 -3.01 -11.22 1.42
CA GLY A 44 -3.54 -12.54 1.78
C GLY A 44 -4.96 -12.41 2.37
N ALA A 45 -5.17 -12.96 3.56
CA ALA A 45 -6.43 -12.86 4.30
C ALA A 45 -6.54 -11.57 5.14
N THR A 46 -5.52 -10.72 5.15
CA THR A 46 -5.46 -9.52 6.00
C THR A 46 -5.78 -8.27 5.20
N HIS A 47 -6.62 -7.41 5.77
CA HIS A 47 -6.83 -6.06 5.25
C HIS A 47 -5.86 -5.09 5.92
N LEU A 48 -5.06 -4.41 5.11
CA LEU A 48 -4.08 -3.43 5.56
C LEU A 48 -4.58 -2.02 5.27
N PRO A 49 -4.89 -1.21 6.28
CA PRO A 49 -5.15 0.21 6.07
C PRO A 49 -3.86 0.95 5.69
N VAL A 50 -4.01 2.08 5.00
CA VAL A 50 -2.88 2.99 4.77
C VAL A 50 -2.33 3.44 6.12
N PHE A 51 -1.02 3.28 6.31
CA PHE A 51 -0.29 3.72 7.49
C PHE A 51 0.20 5.15 7.31
N GLY A 52 0.78 5.47 6.17
CA GLY A 52 1.23 6.80 5.83
C GLY A 52 1.55 6.97 4.35
N LEU A 53 1.67 8.22 3.94
CA LEU A 53 1.99 8.63 2.58
C LEU A 53 3.31 9.37 2.54
N GLY A 54 4.06 9.25 1.46
CA GLY A 54 5.32 9.95 1.26
C GLY A 54 5.53 10.38 -0.18
N LEU A 55 6.32 11.44 -0.36
CA LEU A 55 6.77 11.91 -1.67
C LEU A 55 8.29 11.86 -1.73
N LEU A 56 8.82 11.02 -2.63
CA LEU A 56 10.25 11.07 -2.95
C LEU A 56 10.52 12.27 -3.85
N ARG A 57 11.40 13.16 -3.40
CA ARG A 57 11.95 14.26 -4.18
C ARG A 57 13.41 14.01 -4.50
N TYR A 58 13.78 14.18 -5.77
CA TYR A 58 15.14 14.19 -6.20
C TYR A 58 15.60 15.65 -6.41
N ARG A 59 16.70 16.05 -5.80
CA ARG A 59 17.23 17.43 -5.89
C ARG A 59 16.13 18.49 -5.65
N VAL A 60 15.43 18.42 -4.53
CA VAL A 60 14.44 19.41 -4.04
C VAL A 60 13.25 19.68 -4.98
N PHE A 61 13.46 19.76 -6.30
CA PHE A 61 12.45 20.20 -7.27
C PHE A 61 11.81 19.06 -8.09
N PHE A 62 12.46 17.91 -8.20
CA PHE A 62 11.96 16.83 -9.04
C PHE A 62 11.23 15.78 -8.19
N ARG A 63 9.94 15.58 -8.46
CA ARG A 63 9.16 14.50 -7.87
C ARG A 63 9.57 13.20 -8.52
N GLY A 64 10.07 12.24 -7.75
CA GLY A 64 10.43 10.90 -8.23
C GLY A 64 9.21 9.99 -8.30
N TYR A 65 8.58 9.76 -7.15
CA TYR A 65 7.34 9.00 -6.99
C TYR A 65 6.62 9.41 -5.70
N ALA A 66 5.30 9.22 -5.68
CA ALA A 66 4.49 9.18 -4.48
C ALA A 66 4.41 7.75 -3.96
N GLY A 67 4.35 7.56 -2.65
CA GLY A 67 4.27 6.25 -2.02
C GLY A 67 3.23 6.17 -0.91
N ALA A 68 2.66 4.97 -0.73
CA ALA A 68 1.77 4.64 0.36
C ALA A 68 2.27 3.37 1.07
N LEU A 69 2.50 3.49 2.37
CA LEU A 69 2.81 2.37 3.26
C LEU A 69 1.51 1.83 3.86
N TYR A 70 1.36 0.51 3.88
CA TYR A 70 0.24 -0.20 4.45
C TYR A 70 0.74 -1.16 5.53
N LEU A 71 0.18 -1.06 6.72
CA LEU A 71 0.50 -1.93 7.87
C LEU A 71 -0.79 -2.35 8.58
N PRO A 72 -0.77 -3.43 9.38
CA PRO A 72 -1.88 -3.77 10.25
C PRO A 72 -2.26 -2.61 11.17
N GLU A 73 -3.53 -2.54 11.56
CA GLU A 73 -4.05 -1.44 12.39
C GLU A 73 -3.36 -1.33 13.75
N SER A 74 -2.91 -2.47 14.30
CA SER A 74 -2.18 -2.54 15.57
C SER A 74 -0.68 -2.25 15.45
N ALA A 75 -0.12 -2.19 14.23
CA ALA A 75 1.32 -2.01 14.04
C ALA A 75 1.75 -0.55 14.26
N VAL A 76 2.97 -0.39 14.71
CA VAL A 76 3.66 0.91 14.84
C VAL A 76 4.85 0.97 13.87
N ALA A 77 5.35 2.18 13.59
CA ALA A 77 6.43 2.41 12.62
C ALA A 77 7.69 1.56 12.87
N SER A 78 8.08 1.37 14.14
CA SER A 78 9.23 0.54 14.50
C SER A 78 9.11 -0.94 14.12
N GLN A 79 7.90 -1.41 13.87
CA GLN A 79 7.63 -2.79 13.48
C GLN A 79 7.55 -2.98 11.95
N ALA A 80 7.76 -1.93 11.16
CA ALA A 80 7.60 -1.98 9.71
C ALA A 80 8.50 -3.01 9.01
N LEU A 81 9.62 -3.40 9.64
CA LEU A 81 10.53 -4.44 9.12
C LEU A 81 10.37 -5.81 9.80
N GLU A 82 9.51 -5.93 10.82
CA GLU A 82 9.22 -7.21 11.47
C GLU A 82 8.46 -8.17 10.55
N ASP A 83 8.35 -9.43 10.94
CA ASP A 83 7.62 -10.48 10.21
C ASP A 83 6.09 -10.33 10.39
N LEU A 84 5.53 -9.32 9.72
CA LEU A 84 4.09 -9.02 9.68
C LEU A 84 3.66 -8.63 8.27
N PRO A 85 2.37 -8.81 7.92
CA PRO A 85 1.85 -8.41 6.63
C PRO A 85 2.05 -6.90 6.40
N LYS A 86 2.56 -6.53 5.23
CA LYS A 86 2.82 -5.13 4.88
C LYS A 86 2.80 -4.93 3.38
N ALA A 87 2.59 -3.68 2.94
CA ALA A 87 2.82 -3.33 1.55
C ALA A 87 3.33 -1.90 1.41
N LEU A 88 4.09 -1.68 0.34
CA LEU A 88 4.52 -0.36 -0.13
C LEU A 88 4.12 -0.24 -1.59
N GLU A 89 3.28 0.75 -1.91
CA GLU A 89 2.89 1.09 -3.27
C GLU A 89 3.55 2.40 -3.69
N LEU A 90 4.18 2.41 -4.87
CA LEU A 90 4.91 3.56 -5.42
C LEU A 90 4.31 3.92 -6.78
N SER A 91 3.85 5.16 -6.94
CA SER A 91 3.35 5.71 -8.22
C SER A 91 4.38 6.66 -8.81
N TYR A 92 4.87 6.35 -10.00
CA TYR A 92 5.99 7.04 -10.65
C TYR A 92 5.53 8.27 -11.41
N PHE A 93 6.33 9.35 -11.34
CA PHE A 93 6.10 10.57 -12.12
C PHE A 93 6.89 10.60 -13.45
N TRP A 94 7.78 9.64 -13.65
CA TRP A 94 8.67 9.57 -14.82
C TRP A 94 8.77 8.15 -15.34
N ALA A 95 9.07 8.03 -16.64
CA ALA A 95 9.42 6.74 -17.23
C ALA A 95 10.76 6.25 -16.68
N ILE A 96 10.83 4.99 -16.27
CA ILE A 96 12.04 4.33 -15.74
C ILE A 96 12.17 2.97 -16.40
N LYS A 97 13.35 2.65 -16.89
CA LYS A 97 13.64 1.35 -17.47
C LYS A 97 13.82 0.28 -16.41
N GLY A 98 13.25 -0.92 -16.65
CA GLY A 98 13.29 -2.05 -15.73
C GLY A 98 14.66 -2.34 -15.12
N PRO A 99 15.75 -2.43 -15.92
CA PRO A 99 17.11 -2.68 -15.39
C PRO A 99 17.60 -1.65 -14.37
N LEU A 100 17.10 -0.41 -14.39
CA LEU A 100 17.50 0.61 -13.42
C LEU A 100 16.97 0.34 -12.02
N PHE A 101 15.84 -0.36 -11.89
CA PHE A 101 15.33 -0.80 -10.58
C PHE A 101 16.26 -1.83 -9.94
N ALA A 102 16.73 -2.79 -10.74
CA ALA A 102 17.67 -3.82 -10.30
C ALA A 102 18.98 -3.18 -9.82
N GLN A 103 19.56 -2.28 -10.63
CA GLN A 103 20.80 -1.57 -10.25
C GLN A 103 20.62 -0.76 -8.96
N ALA A 104 19.50 -0.01 -8.84
CA ALA A 104 19.23 0.77 -7.64
C ALA A 104 19.03 -0.12 -6.40
N ALA A 105 18.37 -1.27 -6.54
CA ALA A 105 18.20 -2.21 -5.45
C ALA A 105 19.53 -2.78 -4.93
N ASP A 106 20.42 -3.18 -5.83
CA ASP A 106 21.76 -3.68 -5.48
C ASP A 106 22.57 -2.62 -4.69
N ASP A 107 22.60 -1.38 -5.17
CA ASP A 107 23.31 -0.26 -4.53
C ASP A 107 22.73 0.08 -3.14
N LEU A 108 21.41 0.03 -3.00
CA LEU A 108 20.72 0.39 -1.76
C LEU A 108 20.76 -0.72 -0.71
N LEU A 109 20.67 -1.98 -1.12
CA LEU A 109 20.84 -3.12 -0.22
C LEU A 109 22.27 -3.16 0.35
N ALA A 110 23.29 -2.84 -0.45
CA ALA A 110 24.67 -2.78 0.01
C ALA A 110 24.91 -1.75 1.12
N ARG A 111 24.02 -0.76 1.29
CA ARG A 111 24.11 0.22 2.39
C ARG A 111 23.57 -0.32 3.72
N ASN A 112 22.62 -1.27 3.64
CA ASN A 112 21.88 -1.76 4.80
C ASN A 112 22.24 -3.20 5.19
N GLN A 113 22.97 -3.92 4.33
CA GLN A 113 23.30 -5.34 4.55
C GLN A 113 24.81 -5.57 4.60
N THR A 114 25.24 -6.56 5.36
CA THR A 114 26.62 -7.03 5.30
C THR A 114 26.87 -7.80 4.01
N PRO A 115 28.12 -7.90 3.52
CA PRO A 115 28.44 -8.68 2.32
C PRO A 115 27.96 -10.14 2.41
N ALA A 116 28.07 -10.77 3.58
CA ALA A 116 27.59 -12.15 3.79
C ALA A 116 26.06 -12.25 3.72
N ALA A 117 25.32 -11.26 4.25
CA ALA A 117 23.86 -11.21 4.15
C ALA A 117 23.41 -10.97 2.69
N LEU A 118 24.08 -10.09 1.94
CA LEU A 118 23.81 -9.89 0.52
C LEU A 118 24.01 -11.16 -0.29
N GLU A 119 25.09 -11.89 -0.03
CA GLU A 119 25.35 -13.15 -0.72
C GLU A 119 24.26 -14.18 -0.44
N ALA A 120 23.78 -14.28 0.80
CA ALA A 120 22.67 -15.16 1.17
C ALA A 120 21.33 -14.78 0.51
N LEU A 121 21.18 -13.53 0.08
CA LEU A 121 20.00 -13.03 -0.59
C LEU A 121 20.11 -13.07 -2.13
N ARG A 122 21.31 -13.29 -2.69
CA ARG A 122 21.65 -13.07 -4.11
C ARG A 122 20.69 -13.76 -5.07
N GLU A 123 20.48 -15.06 -4.92
CA GLU A 123 19.59 -15.81 -5.83
C GLU A 123 18.14 -15.25 -5.83
N ARG A 124 17.64 -14.88 -4.66
CA ARG A 124 16.29 -14.31 -4.50
C ARG A 124 16.22 -12.90 -5.06
N LEU A 125 17.27 -12.11 -4.89
CA LEU A 125 17.38 -10.78 -5.45
C LEU A 125 17.42 -10.82 -6.99
N ASP A 126 18.20 -11.73 -7.57
CA ASP A 126 18.29 -11.91 -9.02
C ASP A 126 16.93 -12.32 -9.61
N ARG A 127 16.17 -13.18 -8.92
CA ARG A 127 14.80 -13.53 -9.32
C ARG A 127 13.85 -12.33 -9.27
N LEU A 128 13.91 -11.51 -8.21
CA LEU A 128 13.08 -10.30 -8.13
C LEU A 128 13.47 -9.29 -9.22
N ASN A 129 14.77 -9.11 -9.46
CA ASN A 129 15.30 -8.18 -10.45
C ASN A 129 14.83 -8.51 -11.88
N GLN A 130 14.64 -9.79 -12.20
CA GLN A 130 14.10 -10.25 -13.49
C GLN A 130 12.61 -9.92 -13.69
N LEU A 131 11.88 -9.62 -12.63
CA LEU A 131 10.45 -9.28 -12.70
C LEU A 131 10.22 -7.82 -13.08
N TYR A 132 11.21 -6.94 -12.91
CA TYR A 132 11.05 -5.53 -13.20
C TYR A 132 10.86 -5.27 -14.69
N GLN A 133 9.86 -4.48 -15.01
CA GLN A 133 9.50 -4.00 -16.34
C GLN A 133 9.69 -2.48 -16.40
N ASP A 134 9.69 -1.93 -17.61
CA ASP A 134 9.65 -0.48 -17.80
C ASP A 134 8.35 0.09 -17.21
N VAL A 135 8.44 1.28 -16.64
CA VAL A 135 7.26 2.03 -16.17
C VAL A 135 7.18 3.37 -16.87
N GLU A 136 5.95 3.84 -17.04
CA GLU A 136 5.60 5.16 -17.55
C GLU A 136 5.01 6.03 -16.42
N PRO A 137 4.88 7.37 -16.60
CA PRO A 137 4.24 8.22 -15.62
C PRO A 137 2.83 7.74 -15.26
N GLY A 138 2.57 7.56 -13.97
CA GLY A 138 1.31 7.04 -13.44
C GLY A 138 1.31 5.54 -13.15
N ASP A 139 2.26 4.78 -13.70
CA ASP A 139 2.42 3.37 -13.36
C ASP A 139 2.77 3.18 -11.89
N ARG A 140 2.40 2.00 -11.36
CA ARG A 140 2.52 1.69 -9.94
C ARG A 140 3.16 0.33 -9.72
N TYR A 141 4.31 0.32 -9.05
CA TYR A 141 4.77 -0.90 -8.39
C TYR A 141 4.21 -0.99 -6.99
N ARG A 142 3.80 -2.20 -6.61
CA ARG A 142 3.46 -2.54 -5.24
C ARG A 142 4.23 -3.78 -4.80
N LEU A 143 4.91 -3.64 -3.68
CA LEU A 143 5.50 -4.74 -2.92
C LEU A 143 4.52 -5.13 -1.83
N THR A 144 4.07 -6.38 -1.79
CA THR A 144 3.18 -6.91 -0.75
C THR A 144 3.85 -8.10 -0.11
N TYR A 145 4.10 -8.02 1.19
CA TYR A 145 4.63 -9.14 1.97
C TYR A 145 3.52 -9.75 2.83
N VAL A 146 3.44 -11.07 2.79
CA VAL A 146 2.60 -11.87 3.67
C VAL A 146 3.49 -12.95 4.30
N PRO A 147 3.52 -13.07 5.64
CA PRO A 147 4.25 -14.13 6.33
C PRO A 147 3.97 -15.49 5.71
N GLU A 148 4.98 -16.36 5.65
CA GLU A 148 4.97 -17.69 5.05
C GLU A 148 4.76 -17.74 3.52
N MET A 149 4.10 -16.73 2.92
CA MET A 149 3.93 -16.65 1.46
C MET A 149 5.10 -15.96 0.76
N GLY A 150 5.65 -14.90 1.37
CA GLY A 150 6.76 -14.12 0.81
C GLY A 150 6.38 -12.73 0.30
N LEU A 151 7.30 -12.12 -0.43
CA LEU A 151 7.21 -10.78 -1.01
C LEU A 151 6.74 -10.87 -2.47
N THR A 152 5.56 -10.36 -2.77
CA THR A 152 5.02 -10.26 -4.13
C THR A 152 5.27 -8.88 -4.72
N LEU A 153 5.86 -8.84 -5.92
CA LEU A 153 5.95 -7.63 -6.76
C LEU A 153 4.75 -7.61 -7.71
N SER A 154 4.06 -6.47 -7.79
CA SER A 154 2.94 -6.25 -8.72
C SER A 154 3.15 -4.95 -9.49
N LEU A 155 2.80 -4.93 -10.78
CA LEU A 155 2.74 -3.73 -11.61
C LEU A 155 1.28 -3.42 -11.97
N ASN A 156 0.80 -2.23 -11.63
CA ASN A 156 -0.58 -1.79 -11.89
C ASN A 156 -1.64 -2.79 -11.39
N GLY A 157 -1.38 -3.40 -10.23
CA GLY A 157 -2.25 -4.39 -9.62
C GLY A 157 -2.06 -5.83 -10.12
N THR A 158 -1.31 -6.05 -11.21
CA THR A 158 -1.04 -7.39 -11.74
C THR A 158 0.20 -7.99 -11.05
N PRO A 159 0.09 -9.13 -10.34
CA PRO A 159 1.25 -9.80 -9.76
C PRO A 159 2.23 -10.26 -10.83
N LEU A 160 3.51 -9.99 -10.65
CA LEU A 160 4.60 -10.41 -11.53
C LEU A 160 5.31 -11.65 -11.00
N GLY A 161 5.43 -11.78 -9.68
CA GLY A 161 6.06 -12.91 -9.03
C GLY A 161 6.19 -12.73 -7.53
N THR A 162 6.51 -13.83 -6.83
CA THR A 162 6.65 -13.86 -5.37
C THR A 162 8.00 -14.46 -4.98
N ILE A 163 8.69 -13.82 -4.07
CA ILE A 163 9.99 -14.22 -3.53
C ILE A 163 9.80 -14.64 -2.05
N PRO A 164 10.15 -15.87 -1.66
CA PRO A 164 9.96 -16.34 -0.30
C PRO A 164 10.99 -15.76 0.67
N GLY A 165 10.64 -15.74 1.95
CA GLY A 165 11.52 -15.44 3.07
C GLY A 165 11.23 -14.11 3.75
N ALA A 166 11.05 -14.16 5.09
CA ALA A 166 10.88 -12.99 5.92
C ALA A 166 12.16 -12.12 5.94
N ASP A 167 13.32 -12.76 5.95
CA ASP A 167 14.63 -12.13 5.87
C ASP A 167 14.81 -11.33 4.57
N PHE A 168 14.37 -11.90 3.43
CA PHE A 168 14.41 -11.21 2.15
C PHE A 168 13.46 -10.00 2.16
N ALA A 169 12.24 -10.17 2.64
CA ALA A 169 11.27 -9.08 2.73
C ALA A 169 11.78 -7.95 3.63
N ALA A 170 12.31 -8.25 4.82
CA ALA A 170 12.87 -7.26 5.72
C ALA A 170 14.02 -6.48 5.07
N ALA A 171 14.95 -7.16 4.41
CA ALA A 171 16.07 -6.54 3.71
C ALA A 171 15.57 -5.63 2.59
N TYR A 172 14.63 -6.10 1.77
CA TYR A 172 14.13 -5.36 0.62
C TYR A 172 13.30 -4.13 1.02
N PHE A 173 12.38 -4.25 1.97
CA PHE A 173 11.68 -3.10 2.54
C PHE A 173 12.63 -2.12 3.24
N GLY A 174 13.77 -2.59 3.74
CA GLY A 174 14.83 -1.78 4.32
C GLY A 174 15.37 -0.69 3.37
N ILE A 175 15.24 -0.86 2.06
CA ILE A 175 15.56 0.16 1.04
C ILE A 175 14.84 1.48 1.33
N TRP A 176 13.59 1.42 1.81
CA TRP A 176 12.78 2.61 2.11
C TRP A 176 12.57 2.86 3.59
N LEU A 177 12.54 1.80 4.41
CA LEU A 177 12.08 1.85 5.80
C LEU A 177 13.21 1.59 6.82
N GLY A 178 14.41 1.21 6.36
CA GLY A 178 15.55 0.88 7.19
C GLY A 178 16.29 2.10 7.75
N ASP A 179 17.44 1.85 8.38
CA ASP A 179 18.26 2.88 9.03
C ASP A 179 19.03 3.75 8.02
N ALA A 180 19.45 3.17 6.88
CA ALA A 180 20.09 3.88 5.79
C ALA A 180 19.20 3.86 4.52
N PRO A 181 18.00 4.45 4.55
CA PRO A 181 17.03 4.34 3.47
C PRO A 181 17.47 5.15 2.24
N LEU A 182 16.81 4.91 1.11
CA LEU A 182 16.97 5.73 -0.09
C LEU A 182 16.78 7.23 0.21
N SER A 183 15.85 7.57 1.09
CA SER A 183 15.57 8.94 1.53
C SER A 183 14.98 8.94 2.94
N LEU A 184 15.68 9.58 3.88
CA LEU A 184 15.18 9.80 5.23
C LEU A 184 13.86 10.58 5.23
N SER A 185 13.77 11.65 4.45
CA SER A 185 12.55 12.45 4.37
C SER A 185 11.35 11.65 3.85
N PHE A 186 11.55 10.74 2.88
CA PHE A 186 10.48 9.88 2.38
C PHE A 186 10.03 8.87 3.46
N ARG A 187 10.99 8.21 4.12
CA ARG A 187 10.70 7.30 5.24
C ARG A 187 9.92 7.98 6.34
N ASP A 188 10.39 9.16 6.77
CA ASP A 188 9.78 9.89 7.88
C ASP A 188 8.35 10.34 7.53
N GLN A 189 8.07 10.71 6.27
CA GLN A 189 6.71 10.97 5.79
C GLN A 189 5.83 9.73 5.86
N LEU A 190 6.34 8.55 5.42
CA LEU A 190 5.60 7.30 5.52
C LEU A 190 5.27 6.92 6.97
N PHE A 191 6.14 7.27 7.92
CA PHE A 191 5.97 6.96 9.34
C PHE A 191 5.17 8.01 10.11
N ALA A 192 4.96 9.21 9.56
CA ALA A 192 4.21 10.30 10.20
C ALA A 192 2.68 10.12 10.15
N GLY A 193 2.17 9.08 9.48
CA GLY A 193 0.74 8.92 9.24
C GLY A 193 -0.08 8.45 10.44
N ARG A 194 0.54 7.86 11.47
CA ARG A 194 -0.08 7.42 12.73
C ARG A 194 0.88 7.56 13.90
#